data_013a8beb80d8cbd738e8fcc6e363d4f1
#
_entry.id   013a8beb80d8cbd738e8fcc6e363d4f1
#
_cell.length_a   1.000
_cell.length_b   1.000
_cell.length_c   1.000
_cell.angle_alpha   90.00
_cell.angle_beta   90.00
_cell.angle_gamma   90.00
#
_symmetry.space_group_name_H-M   'P 1'
#
loop_
_entity.id
_entity.type
_entity.pdbx_description
1 polymer ?
#
loop_
_entity_poly.entity_id
_entity_poly.type
_entity_poly.pdbx_seq_one_letter_code
_entity_poly.pdbx_strand_id
1 'polypeptide(L)'
;GGLWAQGKLTNKVVSAMASAQNPHGGQEGTVKEIYTVMMHWGAIIVPPGYTDDSIFAAGGNPYGTSVTQGEDGKMVEDVKDAVFHQVKRTVQVAGWIKEGMSK
;
A
#
# COMPACT_ATOMS: atom_id res chain seq x y z
N GLY A 1 -20.43 5.51 -1.94
CA GLY A 1 -21.25 4.35 -1.87
C GLY A 1 -21.75 4.01 -0.49
N GLY A 2 -22.48 2.91 -0.39
CA GLY A 2 -23.10 2.49 0.86
C GLY A 2 -22.12 2.19 1.97
N LEU A 3 -20.95 1.63 1.64
CA LEU A 3 -19.92 1.31 2.64
C LEU A 3 -19.39 2.56 3.34
N TRP A 4 -19.18 3.61 2.57
CA TRP A 4 -18.73 4.90 3.11
C TRP A 4 -19.80 5.51 4.02
N ALA A 5 -21.05 5.57 3.53
CA ALA A 5 -22.16 6.16 4.28
C ALA A 5 -22.43 5.42 5.59
N GLN A 6 -22.15 4.11 5.64
CA GLN A 6 -22.33 3.29 6.83
C GLN A 6 -21.11 3.29 7.76
N GLY A 7 -20.04 4.01 7.41
CA GLY A 7 -18.82 4.05 8.21
C GLY A 7 -18.07 2.73 8.31
N LYS A 8 -18.31 1.81 7.38
CA LYS A 8 -17.70 0.47 7.44
C LYS A 8 -16.19 0.45 7.20
N LEU A 9 -15.63 1.53 6.64
CA LEU A 9 -14.20 1.67 6.42
C LEU A 9 -13.49 2.46 7.52
N THR A 10 -14.24 2.99 8.47
CA THR A 10 -13.67 3.71 9.61
C THR A 10 -12.74 2.79 10.41
N ASN A 11 -11.52 3.27 10.65
CA ASN A 11 -10.48 2.56 11.40
C ASN A 11 -9.99 1.26 10.75
N LYS A 12 -10.37 0.98 9.52
CA LYS A 12 -9.77 -0.12 8.76
C LYS A 12 -8.37 0.27 8.31
N VAL A 13 -7.43 -0.65 8.43
CA VAL A 13 -6.05 -0.44 8.00
C VAL A 13 -5.95 -0.72 6.50
N VAL A 14 -5.36 0.20 5.77
CA VAL A 14 -5.19 0.07 4.30
C VAL A 14 -3.77 0.37 3.88
N SER A 15 -3.33 -0.33 2.84
CA SER A 15 -2.07 -0.10 2.18
C SER A 15 -2.30 -0.28 0.67
N ALA A 16 -1.54 0.42 -0.14
CA ALA A 16 -1.75 0.41 -1.59
C ALA A 16 -0.47 0.04 -2.34
N MET A 17 -0.66 -0.57 -3.50
CA MET A 17 0.40 -0.93 -4.44
C MET A 17 -0.08 -0.58 -5.83
N ALA A 18 0.86 -0.37 -6.75
CA ALA A 18 0.51 -0.02 -8.12
C ALA A 18 1.51 -0.63 -9.12
N SER A 19 1.04 -0.88 -10.32
CA SER A 19 1.87 -1.29 -11.43
C SER A 19 1.59 -0.41 -12.66
N ALA A 20 2.58 -0.29 -13.52
CA ALA A 20 2.45 0.42 -14.78
C ALA A 20 3.42 -0.15 -15.81
N GLN A 21 3.28 0.24 -17.08
CA GLN A 21 4.10 -0.29 -18.16
C GLN A 21 5.44 0.43 -18.31
N ASN A 22 5.66 1.51 -17.56
CA ASN A 22 6.97 2.17 -17.51
C ASN A 22 7.20 2.79 -16.12
N PRO A 23 8.47 3.12 -15.77
CA PRO A 23 8.78 3.64 -14.43
C PRO A 23 8.14 4.98 -14.11
N HIS A 24 7.71 5.72 -15.12
CA HIS A 24 7.06 7.02 -14.96
C HIS A 24 5.56 6.96 -15.27
N GLY A 25 4.96 5.76 -15.10
CA GLY A 25 3.55 5.51 -15.41
C GLY A 25 2.55 5.97 -14.37
N GLY A 26 3.00 6.74 -13.37
CA GLY A 26 2.12 7.29 -12.35
C GLY A 26 1.87 6.37 -11.16
N GLN A 27 2.70 5.34 -10.95
CA GLN A 27 2.53 4.41 -9.84
C GLN A 27 2.45 5.13 -8.49
N GLU A 28 3.39 6.04 -8.23
CA GLU A 28 3.42 6.80 -6.98
C GLU A 28 2.17 7.66 -6.83
N GLY A 29 1.78 8.38 -7.87
CA GLY A 29 0.57 9.19 -7.88
C GLY A 29 -0.69 8.37 -7.63
N THR A 30 -0.78 7.21 -8.26
CA THR A 30 -1.92 6.29 -8.08
C THR A 30 -2.02 5.82 -6.63
N VAL A 31 -0.92 5.41 -6.02
CA VAL A 31 -0.89 5.00 -4.61
C VAL A 31 -1.36 6.14 -3.71
N LYS A 32 -0.86 7.35 -3.95
CA LYS A 32 -1.22 8.53 -3.14
C LYS A 32 -2.69 8.92 -3.33
N GLU A 33 -3.24 8.77 -4.53
CA GLU A 33 -4.66 9.01 -4.79
C GLU A 33 -5.54 8.00 -4.07
N ILE A 34 -5.15 6.72 -4.04
CA ILE A 34 -5.86 5.70 -3.29
C ILE A 34 -5.91 6.10 -1.81
N TYR A 35 -4.78 6.51 -1.25
CA TYR A 35 -4.72 6.94 0.15
C TYR A 35 -5.61 8.15 0.41
N THR A 36 -5.66 9.10 -0.51
CA THR A 36 -6.53 10.27 -0.36
C THR A 36 -7.98 9.85 -0.23
N VAL A 37 -8.46 8.94 -1.07
CA VAL A 37 -9.83 8.43 -1.01
C VAL A 37 -10.08 7.70 0.32
N MET A 38 -9.14 6.86 0.74
CA MET A 38 -9.27 6.10 2.00
C MET A 38 -9.30 7.02 3.21
N MET A 39 -8.56 8.15 3.18
CA MET A 39 -8.61 9.15 4.24
C MET A 39 -9.99 9.75 4.41
N HIS A 40 -10.70 10.01 3.29
CA HIS A 40 -12.07 10.52 3.35
C HIS A 40 -13.01 9.55 4.07
N TRP A 41 -12.69 8.27 4.04
CA TRP A 41 -13.53 7.22 4.64
C TRP A 41 -13.10 6.86 6.07
N GLY A 42 -12.13 7.59 6.63
CA GLY A 42 -11.65 7.35 8.00
C GLY A 42 -10.79 6.11 8.15
N ALA A 43 -10.25 5.59 7.06
CA ALA A 43 -9.32 4.47 7.13
C ALA A 43 -7.96 4.93 7.67
N ILE A 44 -7.19 3.98 8.19
CA ILE A 44 -5.84 4.21 8.71
C ILE A 44 -4.84 3.77 7.65
N ILE A 45 -4.07 4.71 7.12
CA ILE A 45 -3.10 4.44 6.09
C ILE A 45 -1.83 3.85 6.72
N VAL A 46 -1.38 2.69 6.20
CA VAL A 46 -0.14 2.05 6.66
C VAL A 46 0.76 1.82 5.44
N PRO A 47 1.58 2.81 5.09
CA PRO A 47 2.54 2.62 4.01
C PRO A 47 3.69 1.73 4.47
N PRO A 48 4.45 1.13 3.54
CA PRO A 48 5.66 0.41 3.92
C PRO A 48 6.71 1.35 4.54
N GLY A 49 6.79 2.60 4.08
CA GLY A 49 7.84 3.50 4.51
C GLY A 49 9.20 2.90 4.21
N TYR A 50 10.25 3.41 4.82
CA TYR A 50 11.58 2.81 4.73
C TYR A 50 11.83 1.92 5.95
N THR A 51 10.94 0.97 6.18
CA THR A 51 10.98 0.10 7.36
C THR A 51 11.72 -1.22 7.12
N ASP A 52 12.18 -1.45 5.89
CA ASP A 52 12.92 -2.64 5.51
C ASP A 52 13.76 -2.36 4.27
N ASP A 53 14.91 -3.01 4.15
CA ASP A 53 15.82 -2.80 3.00
C ASP A 53 15.20 -3.22 1.67
N SER A 54 14.23 -4.15 1.69
CA SER A 54 13.54 -4.59 0.48
C SER A 54 12.82 -3.45 -0.25
N ILE A 55 12.48 -2.37 0.44
CA ILE A 55 11.84 -1.21 -0.18
C ILE A 55 12.79 -0.55 -1.17
N PHE A 56 14.06 -0.41 -0.80
CA PHE A 56 15.08 0.16 -1.68
C PHE A 56 15.36 -0.75 -2.87
N ALA A 57 15.46 -2.05 -2.64
CA ALA A 57 15.69 -3.03 -3.71
C ALA A 57 14.57 -3.04 -4.75
N ALA A 58 13.35 -2.72 -4.33
CA ALA A 58 12.17 -2.68 -5.19
C ALA A 58 11.97 -1.32 -5.88
N GLY A 59 12.90 -0.38 -5.74
CA GLY A 59 12.82 0.93 -6.39
C GLY A 59 12.66 2.12 -5.44
N GLY A 60 12.46 1.88 -4.16
CA GLY A 60 12.49 2.91 -3.13
C GLY A 60 11.23 3.73 -2.95
N ASN A 61 10.06 3.24 -3.38
CA ASN A 61 8.81 3.94 -3.17
C ASN A 61 8.27 3.68 -1.76
N PRO A 62 8.34 4.65 -0.82
CA PRO A 62 7.93 4.45 0.56
C PRO A 62 6.41 4.49 0.76
N TYR A 63 5.68 4.99 -0.22
CA TYR A 63 4.22 5.11 -0.13
C TYR A 63 3.54 3.77 -0.35
N GLY A 64 4.08 2.95 -1.22
CA GLY A 64 3.56 1.63 -1.55
C GLY A 64 4.41 0.98 -2.62
N THR A 65 4.51 -0.34 -2.59
CA THR A 65 5.31 -1.05 -3.58
C THR A 65 4.82 -0.73 -4.99
N SER A 66 5.73 -0.28 -5.82
CA SER A 66 5.48 0.06 -7.22
C SER A 66 6.26 -0.88 -8.12
N VAL A 67 5.64 -1.34 -9.20
CA VAL A 67 6.31 -2.23 -10.14
C VAL A 67 6.07 -1.75 -11.57
N THR A 68 7.08 -1.95 -12.41
CA THR A 68 6.98 -1.72 -13.83
C THR A 68 6.88 -3.06 -14.55
N GLN A 69 5.85 -3.22 -15.36
CA GLN A 69 5.70 -4.38 -16.22
C GLN A 69 6.31 -4.06 -17.59
N GLY A 70 7.35 -4.81 -17.98
CA GLY A 70 8.00 -4.64 -19.27
C GLY A 70 7.14 -5.14 -20.43
N GLU A 71 7.60 -4.90 -21.66
CA GLU A 71 6.91 -5.32 -22.87
C GLU A 71 6.72 -6.84 -22.95
N ASP A 72 7.63 -7.59 -22.33
CA ASP A 72 7.54 -9.05 -22.24
C ASP A 72 6.57 -9.56 -21.17
N GLY A 73 5.88 -8.66 -20.48
CA GLY A 73 4.99 -8.99 -19.40
C GLY A 73 5.65 -9.29 -18.07
N LYS A 74 6.99 -9.17 -18.00
CA LYS A 74 7.72 -9.44 -16.76
C LYS A 74 7.94 -8.16 -15.95
N MET A 75 8.05 -8.32 -14.66
CA MET A 75 8.35 -7.22 -13.75
C MET A 75 9.79 -6.78 -13.92
N VAL A 76 10.02 -5.48 -14.05
CA VAL A 76 11.37 -4.91 -14.18
C VAL A 76 12.07 -4.91 -12.83
N GLU A 77 11.39 -4.44 -11.78
CA GLU A 77 11.91 -4.42 -10.42
C GLU A 77 11.64 -5.77 -9.72
N ASP A 78 12.54 -6.18 -8.86
CA ASP A 78 12.30 -7.32 -7.97
C ASP A 78 11.53 -6.82 -6.75
N VAL A 79 10.22 -7.05 -6.76
CA VAL A 79 9.32 -6.51 -5.72
C VAL A 79 8.82 -7.57 -4.74
N LYS A 80 9.22 -8.83 -4.90
CA LYS A 80 8.69 -9.92 -4.09
C LYS A 80 8.83 -9.67 -2.59
N ASP A 81 10.04 -9.34 -2.14
CA ASP A 81 10.31 -9.11 -0.72
C ASP A 81 9.63 -7.84 -0.20
N ALA A 82 9.58 -6.80 -1.05
CA ALA A 82 8.88 -5.57 -0.68
C ALA A 82 7.38 -5.79 -0.51
N VAL A 83 6.76 -6.54 -1.42
CA VAL A 83 5.33 -6.88 -1.32
C VAL A 83 5.09 -7.68 -0.05
N PHE A 84 5.90 -8.69 0.21
CA PHE A 84 5.77 -9.50 1.42
C PHE A 84 5.89 -8.65 2.68
N HIS A 85 6.90 -7.78 2.75
CA HIS A 85 7.09 -6.88 3.88
C HIS A 85 5.91 -5.93 4.06
N GLN A 86 5.43 -5.33 2.97
CA GLN A 86 4.31 -4.39 3.03
C GLN A 86 3.05 -5.06 3.56
N VAL A 87 2.72 -6.25 3.06
CA VAL A 87 1.56 -7.02 3.52
C VAL A 87 1.72 -7.40 5.00
N LYS A 88 2.88 -7.91 5.38
CA LYS A 88 3.17 -8.30 6.77
C LYS A 88 2.99 -7.11 7.72
N ARG A 89 3.57 -5.96 7.38
CA ARG A 89 3.44 -4.74 8.18
C ARG A 89 1.99 -4.30 8.30
N THR A 90 1.24 -4.32 7.20
CA THR A 90 -0.17 -3.94 7.19
C THR A 90 -0.99 -4.83 8.11
N VAL A 91 -0.78 -6.14 8.04
CA VAL A 91 -1.48 -7.11 8.90
C VAL A 91 -1.12 -6.92 10.37
N GLN A 92 0.15 -6.68 10.66
CA GLN A 92 0.61 -6.42 12.04
C GLN A 92 -0.07 -5.19 12.63
N VAL A 93 -0.09 -4.09 11.89
CA VAL A 93 -0.72 -2.85 12.38
C VAL A 93 -2.23 -3.05 12.52
N ALA A 94 -2.87 -3.73 11.58
CA ALA A 94 -4.30 -4.06 11.70
C ALA A 94 -4.58 -4.85 12.98
N GLY A 95 -3.71 -5.81 13.33
CA GLY A 95 -3.84 -6.58 14.56
C GLY A 95 -3.72 -5.70 15.81
N TRP A 96 -2.77 -4.78 15.83
CA TRP A 96 -2.59 -3.85 16.95
C TRP A 96 -3.81 -2.94 17.13
N ILE A 97 -4.36 -2.43 16.03
CA ILE A 97 -5.55 -1.58 16.08
C ILE A 97 -6.73 -2.39 16.61
N LYS A 98 -6.94 -3.59 16.08
CA LYS A 98 -8.04 -4.46 16.51
C LYS A 98 -7.94 -4.78 18.00
N GLU A 99 -6.75 -5.14 18.47
CA GLU A 99 -6.50 -5.44 19.87
C GLU A 99 -6.75 -4.20 20.75
N GLY A 100 -6.23 -3.03 20.34
CA GLY A 100 -6.46 -1.78 21.07
C GLY A 100 -7.92 -1.40 21.17
N MET A 101 -8.69 -1.60 20.11
CA MET A 101 -10.11 -1.28 20.07
C MET A 101 -10.95 -2.20 20.95
N SER A 102 -10.47 -3.41 21.24
CA SER A 102 -11.18 -4.36 22.07
C SER A 102 -10.98 -4.11 23.57
N LYS A 103 -10.11 -3.19 23.93
CA LYS A 103 -9.86 -2.80 25.32
C LYS A 103 -10.69 -1.58 25.69
#